data_aa3afb483072823f0b8ad68a39d9172e
#
_entry.id   aa3afb483072823f0b8ad68a39d9172e
#
_cell.length_a   1.000
_cell.length_b   1.000
_cell.length_c   1.000
_cell.angle_alpha   90.00
_cell.angle_beta   90.00
_cell.angle_gamma   90.00
#
_symmetry.space_group_name_H-M   'P 1'
#
loop_
_entity.id
_entity.type
_entity.pdbx_description
1 polymer ?
#
loop_
_entity_poly.entity_id
_entity_poly.type
_entity_poly.pdbx_seq_one_letter_code
_entity_poly.pdbx_strand_id
1 'polypeptide(L)'
;MATFGGNFMSDTLLEIRQKIDKIDQALLDLIRQRLSLSNEIATVKLDGSPVYRPAREALLMHKLLLQIDNDFEKDVVIRLWRLLLASSVHRQKPKFKIISLRGLEKFTQEFSSNFLEHEQCETEKDIIKKLLENDAEIAFFPYSGLSKIGMHLGKKTGIYLNHKIDNVAIICKNMPEETGFDVSVFKSFNVSETAIIEKPGFFAENNSKELVYIGAWVNLTSR
;
A
#
# COMPACT_ATOMS: atom_id res chain seq x y z
N MET A 1 26.54 -53.39 24.64
CA MET A 1 26.20 -52.01 24.96
C MET A 1 25.26 -51.51 23.87
N ALA A 2 24.00 -51.31 24.18
CA ALA A 2 22.95 -51.03 23.23
C ALA A 2 22.87 -49.51 23.00
N THR A 3 22.86 -49.10 21.73
CA THR A 3 22.65 -47.74 21.23
C THR A 3 21.16 -47.35 21.38
N PHE A 4 20.82 -46.73 22.49
CA PHE A 4 19.46 -46.23 22.78
C PHE A 4 19.30 -44.71 22.56
N GLY A 5 20.00 -44.14 21.60
CA GLY A 5 19.96 -42.67 21.39
C GLY A 5 19.30 -42.20 20.08
N GLY A 6 19.04 -43.10 19.12
CA GLY A 6 18.65 -42.68 17.76
C GLY A 6 17.15 -42.46 17.52
N ASN A 7 16.27 -43.17 18.23
CA ASN A 7 14.83 -43.15 17.94
C ASN A 7 14.07 -41.97 18.57
N PHE A 8 14.46 -41.52 19.76
CA PHE A 8 13.72 -40.45 20.47
C PHE A 8 13.78 -39.09 19.77
N MET A 9 14.95 -38.72 19.18
CA MET A 9 15.08 -37.46 18.42
C MET A 9 14.37 -37.52 17.08
N SER A 10 14.29 -38.66 16.41
CA SER A 10 13.56 -38.83 15.15
C SER A 10 12.05 -38.72 15.34
N ASP A 11 11.51 -39.29 16.41
CA ASP A 11 10.07 -39.29 16.72
C ASP A 11 9.61 -37.85 17.08
N THR A 12 10.39 -37.11 17.87
CA THR A 12 10.11 -35.69 18.18
C THR A 12 10.14 -34.80 16.93
N LEU A 13 11.08 -35.02 16.03
CA LEU A 13 11.16 -34.26 14.78
C LEU A 13 9.97 -34.55 13.84
N LEU A 14 9.56 -35.82 13.79
CA LEU A 14 8.39 -36.24 13.01
C LEU A 14 7.10 -35.62 13.55
N GLU A 15 6.92 -35.59 14.87
CA GLU A 15 5.78 -34.95 15.52
C GLU A 15 5.74 -33.41 15.22
N ILE A 16 6.90 -32.73 15.27
CA ILE A 16 6.99 -31.30 14.94
C ILE A 16 6.59 -31.07 13.49
N ARG A 17 7.10 -31.88 12.56
CA ARG A 17 6.73 -31.77 11.13
C ARG A 17 5.24 -31.99 10.92
N GLN A 18 4.63 -32.95 11.54
CA GLN A 18 3.18 -33.20 11.48
C GLN A 18 2.37 -32.00 12.03
N LYS A 19 2.87 -31.28 13.04
CA LYS A 19 2.24 -30.06 13.54
C LYS A 19 2.35 -28.94 12.53
N ILE A 20 3.51 -28.79 11.88
CA ILE A 20 3.72 -27.81 10.80
C ILE A 20 2.77 -28.10 9.63
N ASP A 21 2.69 -29.35 9.16
CA ASP A 21 1.81 -29.75 8.07
C ASP A 21 0.32 -29.39 8.35
N LYS A 22 -0.13 -29.56 9.60
CA LYS A 22 -1.48 -29.17 10.00
C LYS A 22 -1.68 -27.63 9.96
N ILE A 23 -0.67 -26.87 10.38
CA ILE A 23 -0.72 -25.40 10.31
C ILE A 23 -0.73 -24.95 8.85
N ASP A 24 0.09 -25.53 8.01
CA ASP A 24 0.16 -25.20 6.58
C ASP A 24 -1.18 -25.50 5.88
N GLN A 25 -1.84 -26.59 6.21
CA GLN A 25 -3.17 -26.89 5.70
C GLN A 25 -4.21 -25.84 6.15
N ALA A 26 -4.18 -25.44 7.42
CA ALA A 26 -5.07 -24.40 7.93
C ALA A 26 -4.81 -23.04 7.28
N LEU A 27 -3.54 -22.67 7.08
CA LEU A 27 -3.16 -21.44 6.35
C LEU A 27 -3.67 -21.47 4.91
N LEU A 28 -3.51 -22.59 4.20
CA LEU A 28 -4.03 -22.75 2.84
C LEU A 28 -5.54 -22.52 2.78
N ASP A 29 -6.29 -23.08 3.70
CA ASP A 29 -7.74 -22.95 3.74
C ASP A 29 -8.17 -21.51 4.08
N LEU A 30 -7.49 -20.84 5.00
CA LEU A 30 -7.72 -19.43 5.30
C LEU A 30 -7.39 -18.51 4.12
N ILE A 31 -6.30 -18.77 3.40
CA ILE A 31 -5.95 -18.02 2.19
C ILE A 31 -7.03 -18.21 1.12
N ARG A 32 -7.51 -19.42 0.89
CA ARG A 32 -8.61 -19.69 -0.06
C ARG A 32 -9.88 -18.94 0.30
N GLN A 33 -10.29 -18.98 1.56
CA GLN A 33 -11.46 -18.24 2.06
C GLN A 33 -11.30 -16.73 1.83
N ARG A 34 -10.14 -16.16 2.19
CA ARG A 34 -9.86 -14.73 1.98
C ARG A 34 -9.92 -14.34 0.50
N LEU A 35 -9.38 -15.16 -0.38
CA LEU A 35 -9.42 -14.92 -1.82
C LEU A 35 -10.85 -15.05 -2.40
N SER A 36 -11.67 -15.97 -1.87
CA SER A 36 -13.10 -16.06 -2.24
C SER A 36 -13.85 -14.79 -1.87
N LEU A 37 -13.69 -14.30 -0.64
CA LEU A 37 -14.30 -13.04 -0.20
C LEU A 37 -13.85 -11.84 -1.05
N SER A 38 -12.63 -11.85 -1.57
CA SER A 38 -12.16 -10.81 -2.49
C SER A 38 -12.94 -10.82 -3.83
N ASN A 39 -13.35 -11.98 -4.31
CA ASN A 39 -14.21 -12.10 -5.48
C ASN A 39 -15.64 -11.59 -5.19
N GLU A 40 -16.19 -11.95 -4.02
CA GLU A 40 -17.50 -11.48 -3.60
C GLU A 40 -17.54 -9.95 -3.49
N ILE A 41 -16.49 -9.33 -2.93
CA ILE A 41 -16.36 -7.86 -2.92
C ILE A 41 -16.43 -7.29 -4.35
N ALA A 42 -15.79 -7.93 -5.32
CA ALA A 42 -15.81 -7.48 -6.71
C ALA A 42 -17.24 -7.47 -7.30
N THR A 43 -18.10 -8.41 -6.90
CA THR A 43 -19.49 -8.50 -7.39
C THR A 43 -20.45 -7.56 -6.67
N VAL A 44 -20.17 -7.19 -5.40
CA VAL A 44 -21.05 -6.34 -4.58
C VAL A 44 -20.68 -4.86 -4.71
N LYS A 45 -19.47 -4.54 -5.15
CA LYS A 45 -19.06 -3.14 -5.33
C LYS A 45 -19.95 -2.45 -6.37
N LEU A 46 -20.42 -1.27 -5.99
CA LEU A 46 -21.05 -0.36 -6.93
C LEU A 46 -20.05 0.07 -8.01
N ASP A 47 -20.52 0.25 -9.23
CA ASP A 47 -19.72 0.77 -10.33
C ASP A 47 -19.03 2.08 -9.91
N GLY A 48 -17.73 2.18 -10.17
CA GLY A 48 -16.92 3.35 -9.81
C GLY A 48 -16.28 3.32 -8.42
N SER A 49 -16.57 2.32 -7.58
CA SER A 49 -15.87 2.19 -6.29
C SER A 49 -14.39 1.83 -6.48
N PRO A 50 -13.44 2.52 -5.80
CA PRO A 50 -12.03 2.26 -5.98
C PRO A 50 -11.66 0.84 -5.54
N VAL A 51 -10.92 0.13 -6.39
CA VAL A 51 -10.41 -1.21 -6.07
C VAL A 51 -9.29 -1.14 -5.04
N TYR A 52 -8.39 -0.19 -5.22
CA TYR A 52 -7.29 0.10 -4.30
C TYR A 52 -7.70 1.17 -3.30
N ARG A 53 -7.56 0.89 -2.00
CA ARG A 53 -7.91 1.77 -0.89
C ARG A 53 -6.72 1.88 0.08
N PRO A 54 -5.80 2.82 -0.17
CA PRO A 54 -4.54 2.96 0.59
C PRO A 54 -4.75 3.09 2.09
N ALA A 55 -5.69 3.92 2.50
CA ALA A 55 -6.02 4.14 3.91
C ALA A 55 -6.46 2.85 4.63
N ARG A 56 -7.33 2.06 3.99
CA ARG A 56 -7.77 0.77 4.52
C ARG A 56 -6.62 -0.24 4.62
N GLU A 57 -5.75 -0.29 3.62
CA GLU A 57 -4.57 -1.17 3.65
C GLU A 57 -3.61 -0.78 4.77
N ALA A 58 -3.34 0.53 4.93
CA ALA A 58 -2.50 1.04 6.00
C ALA A 58 -3.06 0.68 7.39
N LEU A 59 -4.36 0.89 7.62
CA LEU A 59 -5.01 0.52 8.88
C LEU A 59 -4.98 -0.99 9.15
N LEU A 60 -5.14 -1.81 8.12
CA LEU A 60 -5.01 -3.27 8.26
C LEU A 60 -3.61 -3.65 8.69
N MET A 61 -2.59 -3.14 7.99
CA MET A 61 -1.18 -3.41 8.32
C MET A 61 -0.86 -2.94 9.75
N HIS A 62 -1.31 -1.75 10.13
CA HIS A 62 -1.12 -1.26 11.49
C HIS A 62 -1.69 -2.22 12.55
N LYS A 63 -2.95 -2.63 12.39
CA LYS A 63 -3.61 -3.57 13.32
C LYS A 63 -2.88 -4.91 13.45
N LEU A 64 -2.30 -5.39 12.37
CA LEU A 64 -1.54 -6.65 12.38
C LEU A 64 -0.20 -6.46 13.11
N LEU A 65 0.53 -5.41 12.77
CA LEU A 65 1.86 -5.16 13.31
C LEU A 65 1.86 -4.78 14.79
N LEU A 66 0.76 -4.21 15.31
CA LEU A 66 0.59 -3.98 16.75
C LEU A 66 0.52 -5.27 17.58
N GLN A 67 0.27 -6.43 16.96
CA GLN A 67 0.18 -7.71 17.64
C GLN A 67 1.51 -8.47 17.63
N ILE A 68 2.57 -7.89 17.09
CA ILE A 68 3.86 -8.53 16.86
C ILE A 68 4.97 -7.69 17.46
N ASP A 69 5.74 -8.27 18.36
CA ASP A 69 6.88 -7.59 18.99
C ASP A 69 8.21 -7.84 18.22
N ASN A 70 8.32 -8.97 17.56
CA ASN A 70 9.54 -9.41 16.87
C ASN A 70 9.65 -8.81 15.46
N ASP A 71 10.75 -8.15 15.14
CA ASP A 71 10.94 -7.50 13.85
C ASP A 71 11.04 -8.46 12.67
N PHE A 72 11.58 -9.66 12.86
CA PHE A 72 11.58 -10.70 11.84
C PHE A 72 10.15 -11.16 11.50
N GLU A 73 9.31 -11.36 12.52
CA GLU A 73 7.89 -11.71 12.30
C GLU A 73 7.13 -10.59 11.61
N LYS A 74 7.40 -9.31 11.95
CA LYS A 74 6.84 -8.15 11.24
C LYS A 74 7.18 -8.18 9.76
N ASP A 75 8.44 -8.42 9.41
CA ASP A 75 8.88 -8.51 8.00
C ASP A 75 8.15 -9.62 7.25
N VAL A 76 8.02 -10.80 7.84
CA VAL A 76 7.26 -11.93 7.26
C VAL A 76 5.80 -11.54 7.03
N VAL A 77 5.14 -10.94 8.01
CA VAL A 77 3.73 -10.52 7.91
C VAL A 77 3.56 -9.43 6.85
N ILE A 78 4.44 -8.44 6.79
CA ILE A 78 4.39 -7.38 5.77
C ILE A 78 4.43 -7.99 4.37
N ARG A 79 5.37 -8.88 4.09
CA ARG A 79 5.54 -9.54 2.78
C ARG A 79 4.32 -10.39 2.42
N LEU A 80 3.85 -11.20 3.35
CA LEU A 80 2.68 -12.05 3.14
C LEU A 80 1.42 -11.21 2.84
N TRP A 81 1.16 -10.17 3.62
CA TRP A 81 -0.02 -9.33 3.41
C TRP A 81 0.07 -8.50 2.13
N ARG A 82 1.25 -8.02 1.74
CA ARG A 82 1.44 -7.37 0.44
C ARG A 82 1.06 -8.30 -0.71
N LEU A 83 1.49 -9.55 -0.67
CA LEU A 83 1.12 -10.58 -1.64
C LEU A 83 -0.42 -10.77 -1.70
N LEU A 84 -1.06 -10.92 -0.55
CA LEU A 84 -2.51 -11.13 -0.45
C LEU A 84 -3.30 -9.90 -0.89
N LEU A 85 -2.83 -8.69 -0.61
CA LEU A 85 -3.48 -7.44 -1.03
C LEU A 85 -3.35 -7.24 -2.54
N ALA A 86 -2.15 -7.38 -3.10
CA ALA A 86 -1.92 -7.28 -4.54
C ALA A 86 -2.75 -8.31 -5.33
N SER A 87 -2.82 -9.56 -4.87
CA SER A 87 -3.65 -10.60 -5.48
C SER A 87 -5.15 -10.27 -5.43
N SER A 88 -5.61 -9.64 -4.34
CA SER A 88 -7.00 -9.19 -4.20
C SER A 88 -7.34 -8.05 -5.16
N VAL A 89 -6.42 -7.10 -5.36
CA VAL A 89 -6.55 -6.02 -6.36
C VAL A 89 -6.61 -6.61 -7.76
N HIS A 90 -5.67 -7.50 -8.11
CA HIS A 90 -5.65 -8.17 -9.40
C HIS A 90 -6.95 -8.92 -9.71
N ARG A 91 -7.51 -9.64 -8.74
CA ARG A 91 -8.79 -10.35 -8.92
C ARG A 91 -9.97 -9.41 -9.20
N GLN A 92 -9.99 -8.24 -8.54
CA GLN A 92 -11.04 -7.24 -8.77
C GLN A 92 -10.85 -6.47 -10.07
N LYS A 93 -9.61 -6.24 -10.49
CA LYS A 93 -9.23 -5.53 -11.71
C LYS A 93 -7.97 -6.13 -12.32
N PRO A 94 -8.07 -7.13 -13.22
CA PRO A 94 -6.90 -7.82 -13.79
C PRO A 94 -5.92 -6.90 -14.53
N LYS A 95 -6.43 -5.79 -15.10
CA LYS A 95 -5.62 -4.76 -15.78
C LYS A 95 -5.30 -3.56 -14.87
N PHE A 96 -5.18 -3.79 -13.55
CA PHE A 96 -4.75 -2.73 -12.65
C PHE A 96 -3.28 -2.39 -12.91
N LYS A 97 -3.03 -1.17 -13.32
CA LYS A 97 -1.71 -0.70 -13.73
C LYS A 97 -1.12 0.29 -12.75
N ILE A 98 0.11 0.02 -12.37
CA ILE A 98 0.94 0.88 -11.53
C ILE A 98 1.97 1.56 -12.43
N ILE A 99 2.21 2.84 -12.22
CA ILE A 99 3.35 3.54 -12.82
C ILE A 99 4.31 4.02 -11.74
N SER A 100 5.58 4.12 -12.06
CA SER A 100 6.57 4.65 -11.15
C SER A 100 7.59 5.52 -11.86
N LEU A 101 8.10 6.52 -11.16
CA LEU A 101 9.27 7.24 -11.65
C LEU A 101 10.50 6.30 -11.60
N ARG A 102 11.40 6.45 -12.56
CA ARG A 102 12.69 5.72 -12.60
C ARG A 102 13.39 5.78 -11.23
N GLY A 103 13.98 4.66 -10.80
CA GLY A 103 14.64 4.50 -9.51
C GLY A 103 13.75 3.91 -8.41
N LEU A 104 12.47 3.64 -8.72
CA LEU A 104 11.52 2.99 -7.79
C LEU A 104 11.16 1.57 -8.21
N GLU A 105 11.92 0.95 -9.12
CA GLU A 105 11.62 -0.36 -9.72
C GLU A 105 11.47 -1.45 -8.66
N LYS A 106 12.45 -1.53 -7.77
CA LYS A 106 12.45 -2.52 -6.68
C LYS A 106 11.22 -2.36 -5.78
N PHE A 107 10.93 -1.13 -5.35
CA PHE A 107 9.75 -0.85 -4.55
C PHE A 107 8.46 -1.25 -5.27
N THR A 108 8.36 -0.89 -6.56
CA THR A 108 7.19 -1.20 -7.39
C THR A 108 6.99 -2.70 -7.52
N GLN A 109 8.05 -3.46 -7.75
CA GLN A 109 8.01 -4.90 -7.86
C GLN A 109 7.61 -5.58 -6.55
N GLU A 110 8.19 -5.15 -5.43
CA GLU A 110 7.84 -5.65 -4.09
C GLU A 110 6.38 -5.34 -3.74
N PHE A 111 5.91 -4.14 -4.08
CA PHE A 111 4.53 -3.71 -3.82
C PHE A 111 3.52 -4.48 -4.69
N SER A 112 3.79 -4.63 -5.98
CA SER A 112 2.91 -5.31 -6.93
C SER A 112 2.91 -6.83 -6.77
N SER A 113 3.92 -7.39 -6.11
CA SER A 113 4.13 -8.84 -5.95
C SER A 113 4.01 -9.62 -7.27
N ASN A 114 4.35 -8.98 -8.40
CA ASN A 114 4.22 -9.48 -9.77
C ASN A 114 2.77 -9.82 -10.22
N PHE A 115 1.74 -9.45 -9.46
CA PHE A 115 0.34 -9.62 -9.86
C PHE A 115 -0.19 -8.44 -10.67
N LEU A 116 0.35 -7.23 -10.44
CA LEU A 116 -0.14 -6.01 -11.04
C LEU A 116 0.77 -5.57 -12.18
N GLU A 117 0.18 -5.05 -13.24
CA GLU A 117 0.95 -4.47 -14.35
C GLU A 117 1.71 -3.23 -13.83
N HIS A 118 2.96 -3.09 -14.24
CA HIS A 118 3.73 -1.89 -13.91
C HIS A 118 4.51 -1.36 -15.12
N GLU A 119 4.64 -0.04 -15.14
CA GLU A 119 5.38 0.69 -16.17
C GLU A 119 6.23 1.78 -15.52
N GLN A 120 7.45 1.96 -16.03
CA GLN A 120 8.32 3.07 -15.64
C GLN A 120 8.09 4.30 -16.49
N CYS A 121 8.07 5.44 -15.83
CA CYS A 121 8.03 6.75 -16.45
C CYS A 121 9.40 7.43 -16.31
N GLU A 122 9.85 8.08 -17.36
CA GLU A 122 11.12 8.81 -17.37
C GLU A 122 11.00 10.17 -16.70
N THR A 123 9.83 10.80 -16.77
CA THR A 123 9.60 12.16 -16.28
C THR A 123 8.39 12.28 -15.37
N GLU A 124 8.39 13.31 -14.53
CA GLU A 124 7.25 13.70 -13.69
C GLU A 124 6.01 14.04 -14.54
N LYS A 125 6.21 14.59 -15.74
CA LYS A 125 5.13 14.93 -16.66
C LYS A 125 4.41 13.69 -17.17
N ASP A 126 5.14 12.62 -17.44
CA ASP A 126 4.57 11.35 -17.88
C ASP A 126 3.69 10.72 -16.79
N ILE A 127 4.15 10.76 -15.53
CA ILE A 127 3.36 10.33 -14.36
C ILE A 127 2.00 11.04 -14.33
N ILE A 128 2.02 12.37 -14.36
CA ILE A 128 0.79 13.18 -14.27
C ILE A 128 -0.11 12.95 -15.49
N LYS A 129 0.46 12.92 -16.69
CA LYS A 129 -0.27 12.67 -17.92
C LYS A 129 -1.02 11.33 -17.88
N LYS A 130 -0.31 10.25 -17.54
CA LYS A 130 -0.90 8.89 -17.50
C LYS A 130 -2.01 8.78 -16.45
N LEU A 131 -1.86 9.40 -15.28
CA LEU A 131 -2.93 9.45 -14.29
C LEU A 131 -4.15 10.25 -14.80
N LEU A 132 -3.95 11.39 -15.47
CA LEU A 132 -5.04 12.19 -16.02
C LEU A 132 -5.80 11.45 -17.11
N GLU A 133 -5.11 10.74 -17.98
CA GLU A 133 -5.65 9.97 -19.10
C GLU A 133 -6.29 8.63 -18.67
N ASN A 134 -6.23 8.26 -17.37
CA ASN A 134 -6.63 6.94 -16.82
C ASN A 134 -5.86 5.76 -17.44
N ASP A 135 -4.63 5.98 -17.89
CA ASP A 135 -3.72 4.92 -18.35
C ASP A 135 -3.02 4.20 -17.16
N ALA A 136 -3.20 4.69 -15.95
CA ALA A 136 -2.77 4.03 -14.73
C ALA A 136 -3.70 4.39 -13.56
N GLU A 137 -3.80 3.49 -12.58
CA GLU A 137 -4.61 3.67 -11.38
C GLU A 137 -3.85 4.38 -10.27
N ILE A 138 -2.58 4.02 -10.09
CA ILE A 138 -1.72 4.61 -9.07
C ILE A 138 -0.33 4.90 -9.62
N ALA A 139 0.32 5.89 -9.02
CA ALA A 139 1.70 6.24 -9.30
C ALA A 139 2.55 6.22 -8.03
N PHE A 140 3.78 5.73 -8.16
CA PHE A 140 4.81 5.83 -7.13
C PHE A 140 5.79 6.94 -7.50
N PHE A 141 6.04 7.79 -6.51
CA PHE A 141 6.86 8.97 -6.69
C PHE A 141 7.75 9.18 -5.46
N PRO A 142 9.01 9.65 -5.60
CA PRO A 142 9.80 10.00 -4.43
C PRO A 142 9.13 11.08 -3.60
N TYR A 143 8.90 10.82 -2.30
CA TYR A 143 8.21 11.79 -1.44
C TYR A 143 8.97 13.12 -1.35
N SER A 144 10.28 13.07 -1.29
CA SER A 144 11.16 14.25 -1.31
C SER A 144 11.03 15.10 -2.59
N GLY A 145 10.50 14.52 -3.68
CA GLY A 145 10.27 15.21 -4.94
C GLY A 145 8.86 15.78 -5.12
N LEU A 146 7.96 15.66 -4.13
CA LEU A 146 6.55 16.09 -4.24
C LEU A 146 6.40 17.58 -4.61
N SER A 147 7.32 18.44 -4.21
CA SER A 147 7.30 19.86 -4.60
C SER A 147 7.28 20.07 -6.11
N LYS A 148 7.94 19.21 -6.88
CA LYS A 148 8.01 19.29 -8.34
C LYS A 148 6.66 19.03 -9.02
N ILE A 149 5.83 18.17 -8.45
CA ILE A 149 4.50 17.79 -8.99
C ILE A 149 3.35 18.39 -8.18
N GLY A 150 3.62 19.06 -7.07
CA GLY A 150 2.59 19.60 -6.17
C GLY A 150 1.56 20.50 -6.87
N MET A 151 1.94 21.19 -7.95
CA MET A 151 1.02 21.99 -8.77
C MET A 151 -0.08 21.15 -9.44
N HIS A 152 0.20 19.89 -9.68
CA HIS A 152 -0.68 18.94 -10.37
C HIS A 152 -1.48 18.08 -9.39
N LEU A 153 -1.33 18.28 -8.08
CA LEU A 153 -2.08 17.55 -7.05
C LEU A 153 -3.19 18.42 -6.46
N GLY A 154 -4.26 17.77 -6.01
CA GLY A 154 -5.39 18.36 -5.31
C GLY A 154 -6.67 18.44 -6.15
N LYS A 155 -7.68 19.14 -5.62
CA LYS A 155 -9.07 19.18 -6.14
C LYS A 155 -9.19 19.53 -7.62
N LYS A 156 -8.32 20.41 -8.14
CA LYS A 156 -8.40 20.88 -9.53
C LYS A 156 -8.14 19.76 -10.55
N THR A 157 -7.25 18.84 -10.24
CA THR A 157 -6.87 17.73 -11.11
C THR A 157 -7.57 16.43 -10.73
N GLY A 158 -8.06 16.34 -9.48
CA GLY A 158 -8.57 15.11 -8.89
C GLY A 158 -7.47 14.08 -8.55
N ILE A 159 -6.19 14.48 -8.61
CA ILE A 159 -5.06 13.63 -8.28
C ILE A 159 -4.56 14.00 -6.89
N TYR A 160 -4.41 13.01 -6.01
CA TYR A 160 -4.04 13.24 -4.61
C TYR A 160 -2.91 12.32 -4.17
N LEU A 161 -2.12 12.81 -3.22
CA LEU A 161 -1.31 11.94 -2.37
C LEU A 161 -2.26 11.13 -1.48
N ASN A 162 -2.13 9.82 -1.51
CA ASN A 162 -3.01 8.92 -0.76
C ASN A 162 -2.32 8.09 0.30
N HIS A 163 -1.01 7.95 0.21
CA HIS A 163 -0.22 7.25 1.21
C HIS A 163 1.27 7.59 1.07
N LYS A 164 2.01 7.29 2.13
CA LYS A 164 3.48 7.38 2.18
C LYS A 164 4.02 6.10 2.80
N ILE A 165 4.95 5.47 2.11
CA ILE A 165 5.70 4.33 2.63
C ILE A 165 7.17 4.69 2.52
N ASP A 166 7.86 4.83 3.64
CA ASP A 166 9.23 5.35 3.71
C ASP A 166 9.35 6.69 2.96
N ASN A 167 10.17 6.76 1.91
CA ASN A 167 10.30 7.95 1.05
C ASN A 167 9.53 7.81 -0.28
N VAL A 168 8.52 6.96 -0.35
CA VAL A 168 7.69 6.79 -1.55
C VAL A 168 6.28 7.31 -1.31
N ALA A 169 5.87 8.26 -2.12
CA ALA A 169 4.50 8.77 -2.20
C ALA A 169 3.68 7.86 -3.12
N ILE A 170 2.48 7.49 -2.68
CA ILE A 170 1.47 6.81 -3.48
C ILE A 170 0.42 7.83 -3.89
N ILE A 171 0.27 8.01 -5.18
CA ILE A 171 -0.55 9.05 -5.80
C ILE A 171 -1.62 8.39 -6.66
N CYS A 172 -2.86 8.82 -6.52
CA CYS A 172 -3.97 8.33 -7.35
C CYS A 172 -5.11 9.35 -7.47
N LYS A 173 -6.11 9.06 -8.28
CA LYS A 173 -7.30 9.92 -8.47
C LYS A 173 -8.32 9.84 -7.32
N ASN A 174 -8.17 8.92 -6.41
CA ASN A 174 -9.09 8.82 -5.29
C ASN A 174 -8.75 9.89 -4.23
N MET A 175 -9.75 10.54 -3.70
CA MET A 175 -9.57 11.40 -2.54
C MET A 175 -9.18 10.52 -1.33
N PRO A 176 -8.19 10.94 -0.51
CA PRO A 176 -7.86 10.22 0.71
C PRO A 176 -9.05 10.05 1.65
N GLU A 177 -9.11 8.91 2.31
CA GLU A 177 -10.12 8.59 3.32
C GLU A 177 -9.59 8.94 4.71
N GLU A 178 -10.44 9.47 5.57
CA GLU A 178 -10.10 9.72 6.97
C GLU A 178 -9.91 8.42 7.75
N THR A 179 -8.84 8.35 8.53
CA THR A 179 -8.48 7.14 9.30
C THR A 179 -8.35 7.36 10.81
N GLY A 180 -8.25 8.61 11.23
CA GLY A 180 -7.93 9.00 12.61
C GLY A 180 -6.43 9.03 12.93
N PHE A 181 -5.58 8.57 12.00
CA PHE A 181 -4.10 8.57 12.11
C PHE A 181 -3.46 9.39 10.98
N ASP A 182 -4.18 10.37 10.48
CA ASP A 182 -3.83 11.07 9.25
C ASP A 182 -2.79 12.16 9.47
N VAL A 183 -1.98 12.37 8.44
CA VAL A 183 -1.21 13.59 8.24
C VAL A 183 -1.64 14.18 6.91
N SER A 184 -2.31 15.33 6.97
CA SER A 184 -2.71 16.09 5.79
C SER A 184 -1.52 16.83 5.18
N VAL A 185 -1.45 16.81 3.87
CA VAL A 185 -0.35 17.40 3.11
C VAL A 185 -0.88 18.52 2.23
N PHE A 186 -0.21 19.66 2.31
CA PHE A 186 -0.54 20.88 1.59
C PHE A 186 0.63 21.34 0.74
N LYS A 187 0.34 22.00 -0.35
CA LYS A 187 1.29 22.85 -1.05
C LYS A 187 1.08 24.32 -0.66
N SER A 188 2.19 25.02 -0.46
CA SER A 188 2.21 26.46 -0.25
C SER A 188 2.68 27.17 -1.51
N PHE A 189 2.04 28.29 -1.83
CA PHE A 189 2.43 29.19 -2.92
C PHE A 189 3.18 30.39 -2.36
N ASN A 190 4.37 30.22 -1.85
CA ASN A 190 5.27 31.34 -1.61
C ASN A 190 6.11 31.63 -2.87
N VAL A 191 6.30 32.89 -3.14
CA VAL A 191 6.74 33.60 -4.34
C VAL A 191 7.84 32.98 -5.23
N SER A 192 8.54 31.95 -4.80
CA SER A 192 9.63 31.33 -5.58
C SER A 192 9.65 29.79 -5.64
N GLU A 193 9.05 29.08 -4.68
CA GLU A 193 9.08 27.61 -4.67
C GLU A 193 7.79 27.01 -4.08
N THR A 194 7.35 25.87 -4.63
CA THR A 194 6.25 25.09 -4.04
C THR A 194 6.78 24.34 -2.83
N ALA A 195 6.44 24.79 -1.64
CA ALA A 195 6.76 24.06 -0.41
C ALA A 195 5.67 23.03 -0.08
N ILE A 196 6.08 21.86 0.42
CA ILE A 196 5.20 20.83 0.95
C ILE A 196 5.13 20.99 2.46
N ILE A 197 3.91 21.08 2.99
CA ILE A 197 3.63 21.28 4.41
C ILE A 197 2.79 20.12 4.91
N GLU A 198 3.24 19.47 5.96
CA GLU A 198 2.53 18.38 6.66
C GLU A 198 1.84 18.95 7.91
N LYS A 199 0.60 18.52 8.16
CA LYS A 199 -0.16 18.81 9.38
C LYS A 199 -0.80 17.56 9.94
N PRO A 200 -0.57 17.20 11.21
CA PRO A 200 -1.28 16.08 11.84
C PRO A 200 -2.80 16.31 11.81
N GLY A 201 -3.55 15.26 11.50
CA GLY A 201 -5.00 15.28 11.36
C GLY A 201 -5.48 15.29 9.92
N PHE A 202 -6.80 15.10 9.72
CA PHE A 202 -7.45 15.08 8.41
C PHE A 202 -8.14 16.43 8.12
N PHE A 203 -7.65 17.15 7.12
CA PHE A 203 -8.08 18.51 6.79
C PHE A 203 -8.40 18.69 5.29
N ALA A 204 -9.06 17.73 4.69
CA ALA A 204 -9.30 17.69 3.24
C ALA A 204 -10.04 18.92 2.65
N GLU A 205 -10.81 19.65 3.47
CA GLU A 205 -11.59 20.81 3.03
C GLU A 205 -10.94 22.16 3.38
N ASN A 206 -9.86 22.16 4.14
CA ASN A 206 -9.19 23.38 4.59
C ASN A 206 -8.24 23.94 3.53
N ASN A 207 -8.79 24.60 2.52
CA ASN A 207 -8.01 25.39 1.57
C ASN A 207 -8.02 26.88 1.98
N SER A 208 -6.84 27.46 2.08
CA SER A 208 -6.67 28.90 2.22
C SER A 208 -6.05 29.49 0.93
N LYS A 209 -5.95 30.82 0.84
CA LYS A 209 -5.26 31.46 -0.28
C LYS A 209 -3.78 31.06 -0.38
N GLU A 210 -3.18 30.63 0.73
CA GLU A 210 -1.76 30.32 0.86
C GLU A 210 -1.47 28.80 0.85
N LEU A 211 -2.45 27.97 1.24
CA LEU A 211 -2.30 26.52 1.39
C LEU A 211 -3.38 25.80 0.60
N VAL A 212 -2.97 24.90 -0.27
CA VAL A 212 -3.88 24.03 -1.02
C VAL A 212 -3.65 22.56 -0.61
N TYR A 213 -4.70 21.91 -0.16
CA TYR A 213 -4.68 20.48 0.17
C TYR A 213 -4.35 19.64 -1.07
N ILE A 214 -3.36 18.75 -0.94
CA ILE A 214 -2.92 17.86 -2.01
C ILE A 214 -3.04 16.37 -1.66
N GLY A 215 -3.43 16.07 -0.45
CA GLY A 215 -3.65 14.69 -0.02
C GLY A 215 -3.38 14.46 1.46
N ALA A 216 -3.40 13.20 1.85
CA ALA A 216 -3.05 12.75 3.20
C ALA A 216 -2.37 11.38 3.16
N TRP A 217 -1.70 11.04 4.24
CA TRP A 217 -1.14 9.70 4.47
C TRP A 217 -1.35 9.29 5.93
N VAL A 218 -1.36 7.98 6.17
CA VAL A 218 -1.61 7.41 7.49
C VAL A 218 -0.30 7.33 8.27
N ASN A 219 -0.22 8.03 9.38
CA ASN A 219 0.93 7.98 10.29
C ASN A 219 0.75 6.84 11.30
N LEU A 220 1.47 5.76 11.10
CA LEU A 220 1.41 4.57 11.96
C LEU A 220 2.36 4.64 13.17
N THR A 221 3.16 5.69 13.28
CA THR A 221 4.13 5.88 14.36
C THR A 221 3.62 6.76 15.50
N SER A 222 2.52 7.50 15.28
CA SER A 222 1.88 8.28 16.35
C SER A 222 1.07 7.34 17.25
N ARG A 223 1.55 7.13 18.45
CA ARG A 223 0.82 6.56 19.58
C ARG A 223 0.02 7.64 20.28
#